data_2b10371165162435aabfd42fe8817ea9
#
_entry.id   2b10371165162435aabfd42fe8817ea9
#
_cell.length_a   1.000
_cell.length_b   1.000
_cell.length_c   1.000
_cell.angle_alpha   90.00
_cell.angle_beta   90.00
_cell.angle_gamma   90.00
#
_symmetry.space_group_name_H-M   'P 1'
#
loop_
_entity.id
_entity.type
_entity.pdbx_description
1 polymer ?
#
loop_
_entity_poly.entity_id
_entity_poly.type
_entity_poly.pdbx_seq_one_letter_code
_entity_poly.pdbx_strand_id
1 'polypeptide(L)'
;MNAIVTVIISGIFTLSGVILGCVLSEVCAARRARPALCFKLSATPDHELTEVGFRTKTSASEYSITIYNYGQRPFILERFEFYAKKHLLIDYVLTDDDLTIMPYQCRSFILDQQHAKAMERHCREKDIKECLVVATGVNSKRVRAKLDVSWIHMRATWQNADISA
;
A
#
# COMPACT_ATOMS: atom_id res chain seq x y z
N MET A 1 51.46 -16.95 -34.43
CA MET A 1 51.00 -15.67 -33.78
C MET A 1 49.49 -15.65 -33.47
N ASN A 2 48.67 -16.36 -34.24
CA ASN A 2 47.20 -16.31 -34.06
C ASN A 2 46.65 -17.10 -32.87
N ALA A 3 47.30 -18.21 -32.45
CA ALA A 3 46.79 -19.05 -31.34
C ALA A 3 46.81 -18.33 -29.97
N ILE A 4 47.89 -17.56 -29.69
CA ILE A 4 48.03 -16.84 -28.43
C ILE A 4 46.98 -15.74 -28.34
N VAL A 5 46.76 -14.99 -29.44
CA VAL A 5 45.76 -13.94 -29.52
C VAL A 5 44.32 -14.50 -29.27
N THR A 6 44.02 -15.66 -29.86
CA THR A 6 42.72 -16.32 -29.67
C THR A 6 42.50 -16.73 -28.21
N VAL A 7 43.53 -17.27 -27.53
CA VAL A 7 43.45 -17.66 -26.12
C VAL A 7 43.24 -16.43 -25.22
N ILE A 8 43.94 -15.32 -25.50
CA ILE A 8 43.79 -14.10 -24.71
C ILE A 8 42.36 -13.51 -24.91
N ILE A 9 41.88 -13.42 -26.14
CA ILE A 9 40.53 -12.91 -26.43
C ILE A 9 39.48 -13.81 -25.76
N SER A 10 39.60 -15.12 -25.90
CA SER A 10 38.68 -16.07 -25.23
C SER A 10 38.68 -15.90 -23.72
N GLY A 11 39.85 -15.74 -23.10
CA GLY A 11 39.98 -15.48 -21.66
C GLY A 11 39.29 -14.21 -21.20
N ILE A 12 39.45 -13.11 -21.98
CA ILE A 12 38.79 -11.84 -21.69
C ILE A 12 37.25 -11.98 -21.76
N PHE A 13 36.72 -12.64 -22.81
CA PHE A 13 35.27 -12.87 -22.95
C PHE A 13 34.72 -13.72 -21.81
N THR A 14 35.43 -14.77 -21.41
CA THR A 14 35.01 -15.61 -20.30
C THR A 14 34.98 -14.84 -18.98
N LEU A 15 36.02 -14.07 -18.70
CA LEU A 15 36.11 -13.27 -17.48
C LEU A 15 35.01 -12.20 -17.43
N SER A 16 34.78 -11.53 -18.56
CA SER A 16 33.69 -10.54 -18.68
C SER A 16 32.33 -11.15 -18.48
N GLY A 17 32.09 -12.36 -19.01
CA GLY A 17 30.85 -13.09 -18.83
C GLY A 17 30.58 -13.46 -17.37
N VAL A 18 31.63 -13.92 -16.66
CA VAL A 18 31.53 -14.25 -15.23
C VAL A 18 31.22 -12.99 -14.40
N ILE A 19 31.94 -11.90 -14.62
CA ILE A 19 31.72 -10.64 -13.90
C ILE A 19 30.29 -10.13 -14.15
N LEU A 20 29.86 -10.13 -15.40
CA LEU A 20 28.49 -9.68 -15.75
C LEU A 20 27.42 -10.57 -15.11
N GLY A 21 27.66 -11.88 -15.10
CA GLY A 21 26.74 -12.84 -14.45
C GLY A 21 26.63 -12.62 -12.95
N CYS A 22 27.75 -12.40 -12.26
CA CYS A 22 27.76 -12.06 -10.83
C CYS A 22 27.01 -10.77 -10.53
N VAL A 23 27.31 -9.70 -11.28
CA VAL A 23 26.65 -8.39 -11.09
C VAL A 23 25.15 -8.49 -11.34
N LEU A 24 24.74 -9.16 -12.41
CA LEU A 24 23.30 -9.38 -12.70
C LEU A 24 22.62 -10.20 -11.61
N SER A 25 23.26 -11.24 -11.12
CA SER A 25 22.75 -12.06 -10.02
C SER A 25 22.55 -11.23 -8.76
N GLU A 26 23.53 -10.41 -8.38
CA GLU A 26 23.45 -9.52 -7.22
C GLU A 26 22.35 -8.46 -7.37
N VAL A 27 22.25 -7.82 -8.53
CA VAL A 27 21.19 -6.86 -8.82
C VAL A 27 19.80 -7.49 -8.78
N CYS A 28 19.65 -8.70 -9.31
CA CYS A 28 18.39 -9.45 -9.24
C CYS A 28 18.05 -9.84 -7.80
N ALA A 29 19.04 -10.32 -7.03
CA ALA A 29 18.86 -10.64 -5.62
C ALA A 29 18.47 -9.39 -4.79
N ALA A 30 19.13 -8.26 -5.03
CA ALA A 30 18.82 -7.00 -4.38
C ALA A 30 17.41 -6.48 -4.74
N ARG A 31 16.96 -6.65 -5.98
CA ARG A 31 15.59 -6.31 -6.39
C ARG A 31 14.55 -7.21 -5.73
N ARG A 32 14.77 -8.52 -5.68
CA ARG A 32 13.88 -9.48 -5.00
C ARG A 32 13.82 -9.24 -3.49
N ALA A 33 14.91 -8.73 -2.92
CA ALA A 33 15.00 -8.42 -1.50
C ALA A 33 14.29 -7.12 -1.09
N ARG A 34 13.70 -6.37 -2.03
CA ARG A 34 12.93 -5.17 -1.68
C ARG A 34 11.57 -5.56 -1.12
N PRO A 35 11.07 -4.87 -0.09
CA PRO A 35 9.70 -5.05 0.34
C PRO A 35 8.76 -4.60 -0.78
N ALA A 36 7.82 -5.46 -1.14
CA ALA A 36 6.77 -5.16 -2.10
C ALA A 36 5.45 -5.16 -1.34
N LEU A 37 4.94 -3.96 -1.06
CA LEU A 37 3.69 -3.79 -0.34
C LEU A 37 2.57 -3.43 -1.30
N CYS A 38 1.40 -4.01 -1.05
CA CYS A 38 0.14 -3.59 -1.66
C CYS A 38 -0.82 -3.20 -0.55
N PHE A 39 -1.62 -2.17 -0.81
CA PHE A 39 -2.54 -1.61 0.15
C PHE A 39 -3.97 -1.76 -0.36
N LYS A 40 -4.89 -2.12 0.52
CA LYS A 40 -6.31 -2.16 0.26
C LYS A 40 -7.03 -1.42 1.37
N LEU A 41 -7.78 -0.38 0.98
CA LEU A 41 -8.71 0.28 1.88
C LEU A 41 -10.07 -0.39 1.75
N SER A 42 -10.68 -0.72 2.86
CA SER A 42 -12.03 -1.29 2.93
C SER A 42 -12.84 -0.57 3.99
N ALA A 43 -14.16 -0.58 3.80
CA ALA A 43 -15.09 -0.05 4.76
C ALA A 43 -16.08 -1.13 5.14
N THR A 44 -16.33 -1.26 6.43
CA THR A 44 -17.36 -2.14 6.96
C THR A 44 -18.68 -1.39 6.95
N PRO A 45 -19.70 -1.86 6.21
CA PRO A 45 -21.01 -1.23 6.25
C PRO A 45 -21.60 -1.40 7.64
N ASP A 46 -22.18 -0.32 8.17
CA ASP A 46 -22.97 -0.38 9.39
C ASP A 46 -24.39 -0.76 9.03
N HIS A 47 -24.95 -1.75 9.71
CA HIS A 47 -26.31 -2.24 9.50
C HIS A 47 -27.16 -1.94 10.72
N GLU A 48 -28.32 -1.39 10.50
CA GLU A 48 -29.35 -1.17 11.50
C GLU A 48 -30.49 -2.18 11.30
N LEU A 49 -30.87 -2.85 12.37
CA LEU A 49 -32.04 -3.72 12.36
C LEU A 49 -33.29 -2.85 12.43
N THR A 50 -34.14 -2.93 11.41
CA THR A 50 -35.44 -2.27 11.37
C THR A 50 -36.55 -3.30 11.46
N GLU A 51 -37.77 -2.87 11.72
CA GLU A 51 -38.95 -3.77 11.79
C GLU A 51 -39.19 -4.56 10.49
N VAL A 52 -38.67 -4.06 9.36
CA VAL A 52 -38.86 -4.65 8.02
C VAL A 52 -37.59 -5.43 7.56
N GLY A 53 -36.50 -5.41 8.33
CA GLY A 53 -35.24 -6.05 7.98
C GLY A 53 -34.00 -5.20 8.24
N PHE A 54 -32.88 -5.54 7.60
CA PHE A 54 -31.63 -4.80 7.75
C PHE A 54 -31.59 -3.61 6.79
N ARG A 55 -31.36 -2.43 7.35
CA ARG A 55 -31.06 -1.22 6.58
C ARG A 55 -29.56 -0.92 6.72
N THR A 56 -28.88 -0.75 5.61
CA THR A 56 -27.47 -0.32 5.62
C THR A 56 -27.41 1.18 5.94
N LYS A 57 -26.74 1.53 7.03
CA LYS A 57 -26.50 2.94 7.35
C LYS A 57 -25.59 3.56 6.31
N THR A 58 -25.74 4.84 6.18
CA THR A 58 -25.08 5.68 5.18
C THR A 58 -23.59 5.91 5.47
N SER A 59 -23.20 5.91 6.74
CA SER A 59 -21.79 5.99 7.13
C SER A 59 -21.21 4.61 7.28
N ALA A 60 -19.95 4.42 6.89
CA ALA A 60 -19.23 3.22 7.28
C ALA A 60 -19.05 3.25 8.79
N SER A 61 -19.31 2.10 9.45
CA SER A 61 -19.03 1.95 10.87
C SER A 61 -17.53 2.04 11.11
N GLU A 62 -16.76 1.54 10.16
CA GLU A 62 -15.33 1.35 10.31
C GLU A 62 -14.62 1.36 8.95
N TYR A 63 -13.46 1.98 8.92
CA TYR A 63 -12.52 1.88 7.80
C TYR A 63 -11.32 1.08 8.25
N SER A 64 -10.87 0.15 7.41
CA SER A 64 -9.66 -0.60 7.64
C SER A 64 -8.71 -0.52 6.45
N ILE A 65 -7.41 -0.41 6.73
CA ILE A 65 -6.37 -0.54 5.72
C ILE A 65 -5.69 -1.89 5.89
N THR A 66 -5.70 -2.69 4.84
CA THR A 66 -4.97 -3.96 4.79
C THR A 66 -3.70 -3.78 3.98
N ILE A 67 -2.58 -4.13 4.57
CA ILE A 67 -1.26 -4.06 3.96
C ILE A 67 -0.79 -5.49 3.70
N TYR A 68 -0.54 -5.81 2.44
CA TYR A 68 -0.02 -7.11 1.98
C TYR A 68 1.46 -6.98 1.67
N ASN A 69 2.28 -7.87 2.19
CA ASN A 69 3.69 -7.96 1.84
C ASN A 69 3.92 -9.08 0.82
N TYR A 70 4.09 -8.73 -0.43
CA TYR A 70 4.46 -9.67 -1.51
C TYR A 70 5.97 -9.85 -1.65
N GLY A 71 6.75 -9.09 -0.88
CA GLY A 71 8.21 -9.19 -0.87
C GLY A 71 8.68 -10.44 -0.16
N GLN A 72 9.96 -10.75 -0.35
CA GLN A 72 10.62 -11.89 0.30
C GLN A 72 11.20 -11.57 1.67
N ARG A 73 11.14 -10.30 2.11
CA ARG A 73 11.64 -9.86 3.41
C ARG A 73 10.51 -9.34 4.28
N PRO A 74 10.59 -9.54 5.59
CA PRO A 74 9.65 -8.92 6.52
C PRO A 74 9.74 -7.40 6.41
N PHE A 75 8.61 -6.74 6.57
CA PHE A 75 8.49 -5.29 6.63
C PHE A 75 7.98 -4.90 8.01
N ILE A 76 8.78 -4.16 8.75
CA ILE A 76 8.40 -3.64 10.06
C ILE A 76 7.83 -2.25 9.84
N LEU A 77 6.52 -2.12 10.00
CA LEU A 77 5.79 -0.88 9.78
C LEU A 77 5.88 0.00 11.03
N GLU A 78 6.20 1.26 10.86
CA GLU A 78 6.27 2.27 11.93
C GLU A 78 5.11 3.25 11.81
N ARG A 79 4.81 3.67 10.58
CA ARG A 79 3.85 4.71 10.30
C ARG A 79 3.23 4.52 8.93
N PHE A 80 1.98 4.91 8.77
CA PHE A 80 1.42 5.12 7.44
C PHE A 80 0.73 6.48 7.35
N GLU A 81 0.90 7.10 6.21
CA GLU A 81 0.44 8.44 5.91
C GLU A 81 -0.45 8.39 4.67
N PHE A 82 -1.54 9.15 4.67
CA PHE A 82 -2.40 9.33 3.51
C PHE A 82 -2.27 10.75 2.97
N TYR A 83 -2.01 10.88 1.69
CA TYR A 83 -1.89 12.14 1.01
C TYR A 83 -2.94 12.26 -0.09
N ALA A 84 -3.64 13.40 -0.12
CA ALA A 84 -4.42 13.82 -1.27
C ALA A 84 -3.65 14.89 -2.03
N LYS A 85 -3.17 14.56 -3.22
CA LYS A 85 -2.25 15.41 -3.98
C LYS A 85 -0.99 15.71 -3.16
N LYS A 86 -0.88 16.94 -2.59
CA LYS A 86 0.25 17.37 -1.75
C LYS A 86 -0.13 17.56 -0.28
N HIS A 87 -1.39 17.34 0.07
CA HIS A 87 -1.88 17.57 1.44
C HIS A 87 -1.88 16.26 2.21
N LEU A 88 -1.25 16.23 3.37
CA LEU A 88 -1.34 15.15 4.33
C LEU A 88 -2.77 15.15 4.91
N LEU A 89 -3.48 14.04 4.74
CA LEU A 89 -4.84 13.86 5.26
C LEU A 89 -4.82 13.17 6.61
N ILE A 90 -4.02 12.12 6.71
CA ILE A 90 -3.93 11.25 7.88
C ILE A 90 -2.48 10.91 8.10
N ASP A 91 -2.04 11.02 9.33
CA ASP A 91 -0.77 10.53 9.83
C ASP A 91 -1.07 9.55 10.97
N TYR A 92 -0.86 8.29 10.71
CA TYR A 92 -1.16 7.23 11.66
C TYR A 92 0.16 6.60 12.14
N VAL A 93 0.53 6.93 13.36
CA VAL A 93 1.68 6.32 14.05
C VAL A 93 1.18 5.10 14.79
N LEU A 94 1.81 3.98 14.53
CA LEU A 94 1.46 2.71 15.14
C LEU A 94 2.22 2.58 16.48
N THR A 95 1.50 2.27 17.51
CA THR A 95 2.04 2.13 18.87
C THR A 95 2.12 0.67 19.34
N ASP A 96 1.64 -0.27 18.51
CA ASP A 96 1.61 -1.69 18.85
C ASP A 96 2.99 -2.33 18.74
N ASP A 97 3.27 -3.28 19.62
CA ASP A 97 4.57 -3.95 19.68
C ASP A 97 4.84 -4.91 18.51
N ASP A 98 3.82 -5.31 17.74
CA ASP A 98 3.97 -6.26 16.64
C ASP A 98 3.55 -5.66 15.30
N LEU A 99 4.43 -4.86 14.75
CA LEU A 99 4.26 -4.15 13.48
C LEU A 99 4.90 -4.88 12.30
N THR A 100 5.33 -6.13 12.50
CA THR A 100 6.02 -6.90 11.48
C THR A 100 5.01 -7.56 10.54
N ILE A 101 5.15 -7.28 9.24
CA ILE A 101 4.41 -7.95 8.18
C ILE A 101 5.36 -8.92 7.50
N MET A 102 5.18 -10.21 7.77
CA MET A 102 6.02 -11.26 7.21
C MET A 102 5.82 -11.39 5.69
N PRO A 103 6.78 -11.99 4.96
CA PRO A 103 6.62 -12.30 3.55
C PRO A 103 5.32 -13.08 3.28
N TYR A 104 4.59 -12.67 2.24
CA TYR A 104 3.33 -13.27 1.79
C TYR A 104 2.20 -13.24 2.83
N GLN A 105 2.32 -12.38 3.83
CA GLN A 105 1.27 -12.14 4.81
C GLN A 105 0.67 -10.74 4.66
N CYS A 106 -0.46 -10.54 5.30
CA CYS A 106 -1.11 -9.24 5.40
C CYS A 106 -1.43 -8.91 6.85
N ARG A 107 -1.58 -7.61 7.10
CA ARG A 107 -2.13 -7.06 8.34
C ARG A 107 -3.16 -6.01 8.03
N SER A 108 -4.22 -6.01 8.83
CA SER A 108 -5.28 -5.01 8.75
C SER A 108 -5.22 -4.11 9.96
N PHE A 109 -5.30 -2.81 9.71
CA PHE A 109 -5.32 -1.76 10.71
C PHE A 109 -6.64 -1.02 10.61
N ILE A 110 -7.31 -0.88 11.72
CA ILE A 110 -8.57 -0.14 11.80
C ILE A 110 -8.22 1.34 11.98
N LEU A 111 -8.79 2.18 11.14
CA LEU A 111 -8.69 3.62 11.29
C LEU A 111 -9.63 4.07 12.41
N ASP A 112 -9.13 4.86 13.33
CA ASP A 112 -9.99 5.43 14.34
C ASP A 112 -11.08 6.34 13.72
N GLN A 113 -12.13 6.60 14.48
CA GLN A 113 -13.30 7.32 14.00
C GLN A 113 -12.97 8.76 13.56
N GLN A 114 -11.95 9.40 14.15
CA GLN A 114 -11.57 10.77 13.80
C GLN A 114 -10.89 10.80 12.44
N HIS A 115 -9.93 9.90 12.20
CA HIS A 115 -9.23 9.77 10.93
C HIS A 115 -10.19 9.33 9.81
N ALA A 116 -11.08 8.40 10.10
CA ALA A 116 -12.10 7.95 9.16
C ALA A 116 -13.01 9.11 8.69
N LYS A 117 -13.54 9.89 9.62
CA LYS A 117 -14.37 11.07 9.33
C LYS A 117 -13.59 12.16 8.59
N ALA A 118 -12.32 12.40 8.96
CA ALA A 118 -11.48 13.36 8.26
C ALA A 118 -11.26 12.96 6.79
N MET A 119 -10.99 11.68 6.55
CA MET A 119 -10.83 11.13 5.20
C MET A 119 -12.13 11.27 4.39
N GLU A 120 -13.28 10.86 4.94
CA GLU A 120 -14.58 11.01 4.26
C GLU A 120 -14.87 12.46 3.89
N ARG A 121 -14.69 13.38 4.83
CA ARG A 121 -14.92 14.81 4.60
C ARG A 121 -14.05 15.33 3.46
N HIS A 122 -12.75 15.04 3.49
CA HIS A 122 -11.83 15.48 2.44
C HIS A 122 -12.15 14.89 1.07
N CYS A 123 -12.52 13.60 1.02
CA CYS A 123 -12.89 12.95 -0.23
C CYS A 123 -14.17 13.59 -0.82
N ARG A 124 -15.14 13.95 0.02
CA ARG A 124 -16.37 14.62 -0.43
C ARG A 124 -16.14 16.05 -0.89
N GLU A 125 -15.50 16.88 -0.05
CA GLU A 125 -15.37 18.33 -0.31
C GLU A 125 -14.47 18.62 -1.51
N LYS A 126 -13.51 17.77 -1.79
CA LYS A 126 -12.49 18.03 -2.83
C LYS A 126 -12.56 17.09 -4.03
N ASP A 127 -13.59 16.25 -4.13
CA ASP A 127 -13.75 15.23 -5.19
C ASP A 127 -12.45 14.43 -5.42
N ILE A 128 -11.90 13.89 -4.33
CA ILE A 128 -10.65 13.15 -4.38
C ILE A 128 -10.96 11.72 -4.77
N LYS A 129 -10.44 11.29 -5.93
CA LYS A 129 -10.60 9.92 -6.45
C LYS A 129 -9.43 9.00 -6.12
N GLU A 130 -8.24 9.57 -5.93
CA GLU A 130 -7.03 8.82 -5.62
C GLU A 130 -6.31 9.45 -4.43
N CYS A 131 -5.94 8.63 -3.47
CA CYS A 131 -5.02 8.99 -2.38
C CYS A 131 -3.69 8.28 -2.54
N LEU A 132 -2.61 8.95 -2.16
CA LEU A 132 -1.29 8.33 -2.05
C LEU A 132 -1.11 7.84 -0.62
N VAL A 133 -0.88 6.55 -0.45
CA VAL A 133 -0.49 5.96 0.83
C VAL A 133 1.01 5.80 0.86
N VAL A 134 1.62 6.17 1.97
CA VAL A 134 3.04 6.02 2.23
C VAL A 134 3.18 5.21 3.51
N ALA A 135 3.72 4.01 3.41
CA ALA A 135 4.13 3.21 4.55
C ALA A 135 5.61 3.45 4.82
N THR A 136 5.94 3.86 6.03
CA THR A 136 7.31 4.04 6.49
C THR A 136 7.65 2.90 7.43
N GLY A 137 8.76 2.21 7.15
CA GLY A 137 9.28 1.18 8.04
C GLY A 137 10.35 1.71 8.97
N VAL A 138 10.64 0.97 10.03
CA VAL A 138 11.64 1.29 11.07
C VAL A 138 13.02 1.64 10.48
N ASN A 139 13.37 1.12 9.31
CA ASN A 139 14.61 1.48 8.61
C ASN A 139 14.49 2.72 7.73
N SER A 140 13.51 3.59 7.97
CA SER A 140 13.18 4.76 7.15
C SER A 140 12.87 4.43 5.68
N LYS A 141 12.64 3.18 5.37
CA LYS A 141 12.21 2.75 4.03
C LYS A 141 10.76 3.15 3.81
N ARG A 142 10.53 3.90 2.74
CA ARG A 142 9.20 4.35 2.35
C ARG A 142 8.69 3.57 1.15
N VAL A 143 7.53 2.97 1.29
CA VAL A 143 6.80 2.33 0.20
C VAL A 143 5.56 3.17 -0.10
N ARG A 144 5.37 3.51 -1.37
CA ARG A 144 4.29 4.39 -1.82
C ARG A 144 3.36 3.63 -2.75
N ALA A 145 2.07 3.81 -2.56
CA ALA A 145 1.06 3.27 -3.46
C ALA A 145 -0.11 4.25 -3.61
N LYS A 146 -0.74 4.23 -4.77
CA LYS A 146 -1.99 4.93 -5.01
C LYS A 146 -3.15 4.03 -4.64
N LEU A 147 -4.11 4.58 -3.90
CA LEU A 147 -5.37 3.93 -3.57
C LEU A 147 -6.50 4.65 -4.28
N ASP A 148 -7.37 3.88 -4.91
CA ASP A 148 -8.65 4.37 -5.40
C ASP A 148 -9.60 4.56 -4.21
N VAL A 149 -10.03 5.78 -4.01
CA VAL A 149 -11.00 6.19 -2.98
C VAL A 149 -12.28 6.75 -3.59
N SER A 150 -12.46 6.63 -4.90
CA SER A 150 -13.64 7.12 -5.63
C SER A 150 -14.95 6.53 -5.11
N TRP A 151 -14.91 5.30 -4.62
CA TRP A 151 -16.06 4.62 -4.03
C TRP A 151 -16.56 5.28 -2.74
N ILE A 152 -15.73 6.04 -2.01
CA ILE A 152 -16.17 6.81 -0.83
C ILE A 152 -17.11 7.93 -1.27
N HIS A 153 -16.81 8.56 -2.41
CA HIS A 153 -17.65 9.60 -2.98
C HIS A 153 -18.97 9.04 -3.52
N MET A 154 -18.93 7.94 -4.23
CA MET A 154 -20.14 7.27 -4.75
C MET A 154 -21.11 6.91 -3.64
N ARG A 155 -20.62 6.39 -2.51
CA ARG A 155 -21.45 6.08 -1.35
C ARG A 155 -22.22 7.29 -0.84
N ALA A 156 -21.60 8.46 -0.82
CA ALA A 156 -22.21 9.70 -0.36
C ALA A 156 -23.31 10.21 -1.31
N THR A 157 -23.18 9.98 -2.62
CA THR A 157 -24.16 10.40 -3.62
C THR A 157 -25.43 9.56 -3.59
N TRP A 158 -25.31 8.27 -3.34
CA TRP A 158 -26.46 7.38 -3.22
C TRP A 158 -27.36 7.72 -2.02
N GLN A 159 -26.79 8.29 -0.98
CA GLN A 159 -27.50 8.70 0.23
C GLN A 159 -28.39 9.94 0.04
N ASN A 160 -27.93 10.87 -0.80
CA ASN A 160 -28.72 12.08 -1.06
C ASN A 160 -29.88 11.82 -2.03
N ALA A 161 -29.82 10.73 -2.81
CA ALA A 161 -30.91 10.34 -3.69
C ALA A 161 -32.11 9.72 -2.92
N ASP A 162 -31.85 8.99 -1.84
CA ASP A 162 -32.90 8.34 -1.02
C ASP A 162 -33.64 9.34 -0.08
N ILE A 163 -33.08 10.52 0.17
CA ILE A 163 -33.72 11.54 1.03
C ILE A 163 -34.64 12.47 0.23
N SER A 164 -34.54 12.46 -1.10
CA SER A 164 -35.32 13.33 -2.00
C SER A 164 -36.47 12.60 -2.68
N ALA A 165 -36.76 11.36 -2.33
CA ALA A 165 -37.92 10.57 -2.77
C ALA A 165 -38.87 10.35 -1.60
#